data_576796b04bec8dd2013cdae72248fd52
#
_entry.id   576796b04bec8dd2013cdae72248fd52
#
_cell.length_a   1.000
_cell.length_b   1.000
_cell.length_c   1.000
_cell.angle_alpha   90.00
_cell.angle_beta   90.00
_cell.angle_gamma   90.00
#
_symmetry.space_group_name_H-M   'P 1'
#
loop_
_entity.id
_entity.type
_entity.pdbx_description
1 polymer ?
#
loop_
_entity_poly.entity_id
_entity_poly.type
_entity_poly.pdbx_seq_one_letter_code
_entity_poly.pdbx_strand_id
1 'polypeptide(L)'
;MAQKKKVRLSDIAEKLKISTVTVSKALSNKEGVGDELRDQIKQIAEKMGYQTKKTSAAASKNGTTGNIGILIPSRFFSPNVSYYWHIFNTLSSELLTHGYYSIMELLSDDDENKCSLPRMIQDKKIDGLIILGQTSDLYLETLNKTYSNFILFDFYSAKLSFDSVSNDNYFCSYMITNYVISQGHKKIRFVGNFGATTSISDRFMGFQKAMLENH
;
A
#
# COMPACT_ATOMS: atom_id res chain seq x y z
N MET A 1 -11.12 -17.83 32.28
CA MET A 1 -10.34 -18.35 31.14
C MET A 1 -8.86 -18.11 31.41
N ALA A 2 -8.05 -19.20 31.54
CA ALA A 2 -6.63 -19.09 31.91
C ALA A 2 -5.83 -18.46 30.74
N GLN A 3 -5.13 -17.34 30.97
CA GLN A 3 -4.20 -16.76 30.02
C GLN A 3 -3.12 -17.79 29.70
N LYS A 4 -3.03 -18.23 28.43
CA LYS A 4 -1.93 -19.07 27.93
C LYS A 4 -0.61 -18.33 28.14
N LYS A 5 0.23 -18.82 29.03
CA LYS A 5 1.55 -18.26 29.34
C LYS A 5 2.39 -18.23 28.05
N LYS A 6 2.84 -17.02 27.63
CA LYS A 6 3.65 -16.85 26.43
C LYS A 6 5.00 -17.54 26.59
N VAL A 7 5.32 -18.50 25.72
CA VAL A 7 6.58 -19.26 25.75
C VAL A 7 7.76 -18.31 25.51
N ARG A 8 8.82 -18.45 26.31
CA ARG A 8 10.06 -17.65 26.26
C ARG A 8 11.23 -18.47 25.74
N LEU A 9 12.31 -17.81 25.33
CA LEU A 9 13.56 -18.48 24.92
C LEU A 9 14.14 -19.35 26.05
N SER A 10 13.95 -18.92 27.31
CA SER A 10 14.33 -19.69 28.49
C SER A 10 13.65 -21.06 28.58
N ASP A 11 12.38 -21.14 28.19
CA ASP A 11 11.59 -22.37 28.29
C ASP A 11 12.06 -23.40 27.25
N ILE A 12 12.51 -22.94 26.07
CA ILE A 12 13.13 -23.80 25.04
C ILE A 12 14.52 -24.25 25.47
N ALA A 13 15.30 -23.32 26.03
CA ALA A 13 16.66 -23.59 26.52
C ALA A 13 16.65 -24.64 27.63
N GLU A 14 15.74 -24.53 28.59
CA GLU A 14 15.53 -25.47 29.68
C GLU A 14 15.14 -26.86 29.16
N LYS A 15 14.21 -26.93 28.20
CA LYS A 15 13.75 -28.18 27.60
C LYS A 15 14.87 -28.97 26.88
N LEU A 16 15.79 -28.22 26.25
CA LEU A 16 16.92 -28.79 25.50
C LEU A 16 18.21 -28.89 26.33
N LYS A 17 18.22 -28.38 27.57
CA LYS A 17 19.39 -28.29 28.46
C LYS A 17 20.57 -27.55 27.80
N ILE A 18 20.29 -26.45 27.10
CA ILE A 18 21.28 -25.59 26.41
C ILE A 18 21.11 -24.14 26.86
N SER A 19 22.07 -23.29 26.50
CA SER A 19 21.98 -21.88 26.85
C SER A 19 20.92 -21.12 26.02
N THR A 20 20.31 -20.08 26.59
CA THR A 20 19.41 -19.19 25.88
C THR A 20 20.09 -18.48 24.71
N VAL A 21 21.40 -18.27 24.79
CA VAL A 21 22.24 -17.71 23.72
C VAL A 21 22.30 -18.69 22.55
N THR A 22 22.48 -19.99 22.80
CA THR A 22 22.48 -21.04 21.77
C THR A 22 21.13 -21.10 21.07
N VAL A 23 20.01 -21.08 21.82
CA VAL A 23 18.66 -21.04 21.26
C VAL A 23 18.46 -19.77 20.38
N SER A 24 18.89 -18.63 20.88
CA SER A 24 18.78 -17.36 20.13
C SER A 24 19.60 -17.37 18.84
N LYS A 25 20.83 -17.90 18.87
CA LYS A 25 21.67 -18.04 17.66
C LYS A 25 21.05 -19.00 16.65
N ALA A 26 20.53 -20.15 17.08
CA ALA A 26 19.89 -21.14 16.22
C ALA A 26 18.64 -20.59 15.54
N LEU A 27 17.75 -19.93 16.30
CA LEU A 27 16.52 -19.32 15.76
C LEU A 27 16.80 -18.10 14.88
N SER A 28 17.98 -17.49 15.01
CA SER A 28 18.41 -16.35 14.19
C SER A 28 19.32 -16.74 13.02
N ASN A 29 19.54 -18.04 12.78
CA ASN A 29 20.47 -18.60 11.77
C ASN A 29 21.90 -18.02 11.86
N LYS A 30 22.36 -17.65 13.06
CA LYS A 30 23.73 -17.16 13.26
C LYS A 30 24.71 -18.32 13.35
N GLU A 31 25.98 -18.06 13.02
CA GLU A 31 27.07 -19.04 13.13
C GLU A 31 27.33 -19.49 14.57
N GLY A 32 27.94 -20.69 14.73
CA GLY A 32 28.29 -21.27 16.01
C GLY A 32 27.23 -22.20 16.62
N VAL A 33 26.29 -22.69 15.80
CA VAL A 33 25.35 -23.77 16.14
C VAL A 33 25.30 -24.75 14.96
N GLY A 34 25.59 -26.03 15.24
CA GLY A 34 25.53 -27.09 14.21
C GLY A 34 24.13 -27.27 13.65
N ASP A 35 24.05 -27.73 12.39
CA ASP A 35 22.78 -27.77 11.64
C ASP A 35 21.75 -28.72 12.27
N GLU A 36 22.17 -29.88 12.76
CA GLU A 36 21.28 -30.83 13.47
C GLU A 36 20.67 -30.22 14.74
N LEU A 37 21.47 -29.54 15.56
CA LEU A 37 20.99 -28.87 16.75
C LEU A 37 20.10 -27.69 16.43
N ARG A 38 20.39 -27.00 15.34
CA ARG A 38 19.57 -25.86 14.82
C ARG A 38 18.17 -26.36 14.46
N ASP A 39 18.07 -27.47 13.75
CA ASP A 39 16.79 -28.03 13.33
C ASP A 39 15.98 -28.59 14.53
N GLN A 40 16.64 -29.23 15.49
CA GLN A 40 16.00 -29.65 16.73
C GLN A 40 15.42 -28.46 17.51
N ILE A 41 16.17 -27.37 17.63
CA ILE A 41 15.71 -26.14 18.30
C ILE A 41 14.49 -25.55 17.58
N LYS A 42 14.49 -25.50 16.25
CA LYS A 42 13.36 -25.00 15.44
C LYS A 42 12.10 -25.84 15.65
N GLN A 43 12.22 -27.16 15.57
CA GLN A 43 11.08 -28.06 15.78
C GLN A 43 10.49 -27.97 17.20
N ILE A 44 11.32 -27.84 18.22
CA ILE A 44 10.85 -27.69 19.60
C ILE A 44 10.20 -26.33 19.82
N ALA A 45 10.77 -25.25 19.25
CA ALA A 45 10.19 -23.92 19.32
C ALA A 45 8.77 -23.89 18.69
N GLU A 46 8.60 -24.54 17.54
CA GLU A 46 7.32 -24.68 16.85
C GLU A 46 6.31 -25.51 17.68
N LYS A 47 6.72 -26.70 18.20
CA LYS A 47 5.87 -27.55 19.05
C LYS A 47 5.45 -26.88 20.35
N MET A 48 6.28 -25.99 20.90
CA MET A 48 5.95 -25.20 22.10
C MET A 48 5.12 -23.97 21.80
N GLY A 49 4.91 -23.62 20.52
CA GLY A 49 4.20 -22.39 20.10
C GLY A 49 5.00 -21.11 20.40
N TYR A 50 6.33 -21.21 20.40
CA TYR A 50 7.20 -20.05 20.56
C TYR A 50 7.11 -19.17 19.32
N GLN A 51 6.56 -17.99 19.49
CA GLN A 51 6.59 -16.95 18.46
C GLN A 51 7.87 -16.12 18.64
N THR A 52 8.81 -16.28 17.72
CA THR A 52 9.92 -15.34 17.64
C THR A 52 9.38 -13.93 17.49
N LYS A 53 10.01 -12.91 18.08
CA LYS A 53 9.72 -11.49 17.79
C LYS A 53 9.91 -11.14 16.30
N LYS A 54 10.26 -12.12 15.47
CA LYS A 54 10.44 -12.06 14.01
C LYS A 54 9.22 -12.54 13.21
N THR A 55 8.08 -12.83 13.82
CA THR A 55 6.82 -12.98 13.06
C THR A 55 6.20 -11.63 12.66
N SER A 56 6.88 -10.52 12.95
CA SER A 56 6.64 -9.22 12.30
C SER A 56 7.72 -8.87 11.28
N ALA A 57 8.49 -9.84 10.83
CA ALA A 57 9.35 -9.76 9.69
C ALA A 57 9.43 -11.17 9.13
N ALA A 58 8.56 -11.52 8.19
CA ALA A 58 8.98 -12.35 7.07
C ALA A 58 10.10 -11.53 6.40
N ALA A 59 11.18 -11.33 7.20
CA ALA A 59 12.30 -10.54 6.79
C ALA A 59 13.06 -11.31 5.75
N SER A 60 12.92 -10.87 4.55
CA SER A 60 14.06 -10.57 3.74
C SER A 60 15.16 -11.62 3.78
N LYS A 61 14.96 -12.69 3.03
CA LYS A 61 16.12 -13.44 2.52
C LYS A 61 16.95 -12.61 1.54
N ASN A 62 16.47 -11.40 1.09
CA ASN A 62 17.09 -10.57 0.05
C ASN A 62 17.03 -9.05 0.32
N GLY A 63 17.05 -8.60 1.58
CA GLY A 63 17.11 -7.15 1.85
C GLY A 63 15.77 -6.39 1.73
N THR A 64 14.63 -7.08 1.54
CA THR A 64 13.29 -6.48 1.46
C THR A 64 12.67 -6.28 2.85
N THR A 65 11.81 -5.27 3.03
CA THR A 65 11.13 -4.98 4.30
C THR A 65 9.85 -5.79 4.48
N GLY A 66 9.26 -6.27 3.38
CA GLY A 66 7.94 -6.90 3.34
C GLY A 66 6.79 -5.88 3.48
N ASN A 67 7.07 -4.60 3.27
CA ASN A 67 6.07 -3.55 3.39
C ASN A 67 5.90 -2.80 2.07
N ILE A 68 4.66 -2.44 1.76
CA ILE A 68 4.29 -1.54 0.67
C ILE A 68 3.75 -0.26 1.29
N GLY A 69 4.31 0.88 0.87
CA GLY A 69 3.82 2.20 1.25
C GLY A 69 2.55 2.56 0.48
N ILE A 70 1.62 3.24 1.12
CA ILE A 70 0.46 3.85 0.47
C ILE A 70 0.45 5.31 0.88
N LEU A 71 0.78 6.19 -0.07
CA LEU A 71 0.83 7.64 0.11
C LEU A 71 -0.47 8.25 -0.40
N ILE A 72 -1.17 8.99 0.45
CA ILE A 72 -2.46 9.59 0.11
C ILE A 72 -2.38 11.10 0.38
N PRO A 73 -2.66 11.98 -0.61
CA PRO A 73 -2.77 13.41 -0.34
C PRO A 73 -3.87 13.69 0.69
N SER A 74 -3.54 14.46 1.72
CA SER A 74 -4.42 14.71 2.88
C SER A 74 -5.77 15.32 2.49
N ARG A 75 -5.80 16.12 1.41
CA ARG A 75 -7.02 16.72 0.86
C ARG A 75 -8.06 15.71 0.38
N PHE A 76 -7.65 14.47 0.08
CA PHE A 76 -8.55 13.40 -0.35
C PHE A 76 -8.91 12.44 0.79
N PHE A 77 -8.31 12.60 1.96
CA PHE A 77 -8.50 11.70 3.08
C PHE A 77 -9.42 12.31 4.14
N SER A 78 -10.59 11.71 4.34
CA SER A 78 -11.49 12.01 5.45
C SER A 78 -11.79 10.73 6.24
N PRO A 79 -11.59 10.69 7.55
CA PRO A 79 -11.73 9.47 8.35
C PRO A 79 -13.12 8.83 8.31
N ASN A 80 -14.16 9.60 8.06
CA ASN A 80 -15.54 9.14 8.26
C ASN A 80 -16.27 8.69 7.00
N VAL A 81 -15.92 9.15 5.79
CA VAL A 81 -16.61 8.78 4.52
C VAL A 81 -15.68 8.99 3.32
N SER A 82 -14.48 8.48 3.34
CA SER A 82 -13.57 8.68 2.23
C SER A 82 -13.57 7.48 1.29
N TYR A 83 -13.80 7.73 0.00
CA TYR A 83 -13.58 6.79 -1.08
C TYR A 83 -12.17 6.16 -0.99
N TYR A 84 -11.16 6.96 -0.73
CA TYR A 84 -9.79 6.50 -0.58
C TYR A 84 -9.54 5.65 0.66
N TRP A 85 -10.34 5.82 1.73
CA TRP A 85 -10.29 4.92 2.87
C TRP A 85 -10.74 3.50 2.52
N HIS A 86 -11.78 3.36 1.71
CA HIS A 86 -12.23 2.05 1.22
C HIS A 86 -11.19 1.39 0.31
N ILE A 87 -10.58 2.15 -0.60
CA ILE A 87 -9.50 1.64 -1.45
C ILE A 87 -8.30 1.21 -0.59
N PHE A 88 -7.89 2.04 0.38
CA PHE A 88 -6.80 1.69 1.29
C PHE A 88 -7.06 0.37 2.02
N ASN A 89 -8.25 0.19 2.59
CA ASN A 89 -8.61 -1.05 3.29
C ASN A 89 -8.57 -2.26 2.36
N THR A 90 -9.07 -2.13 1.13
CA THR A 90 -9.04 -3.21 0.13
C THR A 90 -7.59 -3.53 -0.27
N LEU A 91 -6.78 -2.52 -0.59
CA LEU A 91 -5.36 -2.71 -0.91
C LEU A 91 -4.60 -3.37 0.25
N SER A 92 -4.84 -2.92 1.49
CA SER A 92 -4.19 -3.50 2.68
C SER A 92 -4.55 -4.96 2.88
N SER A 93 -5.81 -5.32 2.64
CA SER A 93 -6.29 -6.69 2.73
C SER A 93 -5.64 -7.57 1.65
N GLU A 94 -5.61 -7.10 0.40
CA GLU A 94 -4.97 -7.81 -0.71
C GLU A 94 -3.46 -7.96 -0.53
N LEU A 95 -2.77 -6.91 -0.13
CA LEU A 95 -1.33 -6.97 0.17
C LEU A 95 -1.01 -8.03 1.22
N LEU A 96 -1.85 -8.15 2.25
CA LEU A 96 -1.68 -9.15 3.30
C LEU A 96 -1.81 -10.58 2.76
N THR A 97 -2.72 -10.85 1.80
CA THR A 97 -2.85 -12.17 1.16
C THR A 97 -1.61 -12.56 0.37
N HIS A 98 -0.86 -11.56 -0.12
CA HIS A 98 0.40 -11.72 -0.85
C HIS A 98 1.64 -11.66 0.05
N GLY A 99 1.46 -11.61 1.39
CA GLY A 99 2.55 -11.62 2.35
C GLY A 99 3.22 -10.26 2.58
N TYR A 100 2.60 -9.16 2.14
CA TYR A 100 3.06 -7.80 2.39
C TYR A 100 2.20 -7.10 3.44
N TYR A 101 2.81 -6.22 4.21
CA TYR A 101 2.08 -5.28 5.06
C TYR A 101 1.98 -3.91 4.38
N SER A 102 0.92 -3.16 4.66
CA SER A 102 0.77 -1.79 4.19
C SER A 102 1.20 -0.78 5.26
N ILE A 103 1.90 0.29 4.84
CA ILE A 103 2.20 1.46 5.65
C ILE A 103 1.54 2.66 4.99
N MET A 104 0.57 3.27 5.67
CA MET A 104 -0.09 4.49 5.18
C MET A 104 0.63 5.74 5.69
N GLU A 105 0.84 6.69 4.80
CA GLU A 105 1.31 8.05 5.14
C GLU A 105 0.46 9.08 4.39
N LEU A 106 0.06 10.14 5.08
CA LEU A 106 -0.66 11.23 4.46
C LEU A 106 0.32 12.30 3.98
N LEU A 107 0.17 12.69 2.71
CA LEU A 107 0.93 13.79 2.13
C LEU A 107 0.18 15.09 2.36
N SER A 108 0.73 15.97 3.18
CA SER A 108 0.18 17.31 3.37
C SER A 108 0.40 18.17 2.11
N ASP A 109 -0.45 19.18 1.90
CA ASP A 109 -0.26 20.11 0.79
C ASP A 109 1.07 20.86 0.91
N ASP A 110 1.53 21.14 2.14
CA ASP A 110 2.83 21.78 2.40
C ASP A 110 4.00 20.87 1.99
N ASP A 111 3.95 19.58 2.36
CA ASP A 111 4.98 18.61 1.97
C ASP A 111 5.00 18.36 0.46
N GLU A 112 3.83 18.31 -0.19
CA GLU A 112 3.74 18.18 -1.64
C GLU A 112 4.36 19.40 -2.34
N ASN A 113 4.03 20.61 -1.90
CA ASN A 113 4.56 21.86 -2.46
C ASN A 113 6.08 22.00 -2.25
N LYS A 114 6.59 21.53 -1.12
CA LYS A 114 8.04 21.50 -0.81
C LYS A 114 8.75 20.28 -1.43
N CYS A 115 8.02 19.39 -2.07
CA CYS A 115 8.54 18.12 -2.59
C CYS A 115 9.27 17.31 -1.51
N SER A 116 8.74 17.30 -0.28
CA SER A 116 9.30 16.53 0.83
C SER A 116 9.15 15.03 0.61
N LEU A 117 10.20 14.26 0.88
CA LEU A 117 10.13 12.81 0.80
C LEU A 117 9.29 12.25 1.96
N PRO A 118 8.39 11.26 1.71
CA PRO A 118 7.69 10.55 2.75
C PRO A 118 8.64 9.89 3.76
N ARG A 119 8.27 9.89 5.04
CA ARG A 119 9.10 9.29 6.11
C ARG A 119 9.34 7.80 5.89
N MET A 120 8.33 7.08 5.39
CA MET A 120 8.48 5.65 5.08
C MET A 120 9.57 5.36 4.04
N ILE A 121 9.88 6.31 3.14
CA ILE A 121 11.02 6.24 2.20
C ILE A 121 12.32 6.62 2.90
N GLN A 122 12.34 7.76 3.62
CA GLN A 122 13.52 8.24 4.34
C GLN A 122 14.06 7.18 5.30
N ASP A 123 13.17 6.51 6.03
CA ASP A 123 13.49 5.47 7.01
C ASP A 123 13.68 4.07 6.39
N LYS A 124 13.61 3.95 5.06
CA LYS A 124 13.74 2.69 4.30
C LYS A 124 12.79 1.59 4.84
N LYS A 125 11.52 1.94 5.08
CA LYS A 125 10.53 1.04 5.67
C LYS A 125 9.71 0.28 4.65
N ILE A 126 9.81 0.60 3.37
CA ILE A 126 8.99 0.06 2.28
C ILE A 126 9.84 -0.47 1.13
N ASP A 127 9.31 -1.46 0.43
CA ASP A 127 9.90 -2.06 -0.75
C ASP A 127 9.34 -1.48 -2.05
N GLY A 128 8.10 -0.97 -2.02
CA GLY A 128 7.40 -0.32 -3.11
C GLY A 128 6.41 0.71 -2.58
N LEU A 129 5.96 1.61 -3.44
CA LEU A 129 5.03 2.69 -3.07
C LEU A 129 3.83 2.72 -4.03
N ILE A 130 2.63 2.84 -3.47
CA ILE A 130 1.41 3.17 -4.20
C ILE A 130 1.06 4.62 -3.85
N ILE A 131 0.99 5.49 -4.87
CA ILE A 131 0.51 6.86 -4.70
C ILE A 131 -0.98 6.84 -5.04
N LEU A 132 -1.83 7.01 -4.03
CA LEU A 132 -3.28 6.87 -4.14
C LEU A 132 -3.94 8.25 -4.17
N GLY A 133 -4.39 8.65 -5.36
CA GLY A 133 -4.99 9.96 -5.62
C GLY A 133 -4.01 11.00 -6.17
N GLN A 134 -4.57 11.98 -6.87
CA GLN A 134 -3.85 12.96 -7.68
C GLN A 134 -2.81 13.77 -6.89
N THR A 135 -1.56 13.70 -7.33
CA THR A 135 -0.45 14.57 -6.90
C THR A 135 0.06 15.40 -8.07
N SER A 136 0.86 16.43 -7.79
CA SER A 136 1.46 17.27 -8.81
C SER A 136 2.58 16.56 -9.58
N ASP A 137 2.72 16.87 -10.88
CA ASP A 137 3.80 16.33 -11.70
C ASP A 137 5.18 16.68 -11.12
N LEU A 138 5.34 17.88 -10.55
CA LEU A 138 6.59 18.32 -9.92
C LEU A 138 6.98 17.43 -8.73
N TYR A 139 5.99 17.05 -7.91
CA TYR A 139 6.21 16.11 -6.81
C TYR A 139 6.65 14.74 -7.33
N LEU A 140 5.97 14.21 -8.34
CA LEU A 140 6.28 12.91 -8.95
C LEU A 140 7.69 12.89 -9.56
N GLU A 141 8.07 13.94 -10.30
CA GLU A 141 9.41 14.06 -10.86
C GLU A 141 10.48 14.08 -9.77
N THR A 142 10.24 14.83 -8.70
CA THR A 142 11.21 14.95 -7.59
C THR A 142 11.31 13.65 -6.82
N LEU A 143 10.19 12.99 -6.55
CA LEU A 143 10.15 11.68 -5.91
C LEU A 143 10.91 10.65 -6.73
N ASN A 144 10.68 10.60 -8.05
CA ASN A 144 11.31 9.63 -8.94
C ASN A 144 12.84 9.72 -8.98
N LYS A 145 13.40 10.90 -8.77
CA LYS A 145 14.87 11.08 -8.69
C LYS A 145 15.50 10.34 -7.51
N THR A 146 14.73 10.13 -6.44
CA THR A 146 15.24 9.52 -5.20
C THR A 146 14.69 8.11 -4.99
N TYR A 147 13.44 7.88 -5.40
CA TYR A 147 12.74 6.62 -5.23
C TYR A 147 11.84 6.37 -6.44
N SER A 148 12.25 5.43 -7.30
CA SER A 148 11.55 5.15 -8.58
C SER A 148 10.61 3.94 -8.53
N ASN A 149 10.59 3.19 -7.41
CA ASN A 149 9.76 2.00 -7.28
C ASN A 149 8.35 2.34 -6.78
N PHE A 150 7.57 3.04 -7.61
CA PHE A 150 6.20 3.42 -7.28
C PHE A 150 5.25 3.27 -8.49
N ILE A 151 3.96 3.18 -8.19
CA ILE A 151 2.87 3.23 -9.16
C ILE A 151 1.85 4.30 -8.75
N LEU A 152 1.17 4.85 -9.74
CA LEU A 152 0.05 5.78 -9.55
C LEU A 152 -1.25 4.97 -9.47
N PHE A 153 -2.14 5.32 -8.54
CA PHE A 153 -3.43 4.65 -8.38
C PHE A 153 -4.58 5.66 -8.35
N ASP A 154 -5.60 5.42 -9.17
CA ASP A 154 -6.77 6.28 -9.42
C ASP A 154 -6.46 7.61 -10.11
N PHE A 155 -5.27 7.75 -10.67
CA PHE A 155 -4.89 8.86 -11.54
C PHE A 155 -3.70 8.49 -12.43
N TYR A 156 -3.42 9.35 -13.39
CA TYR A 156 -2.23 9.26 -14.25
C TYR A 156 -1.63 10.66 -14.47
N SER A 157 -0.37 10.72 -14.86
CA SER A 157 0.24 11.96 -15.35
C SER A 157 0.18 11.97 -16.88
N ALA A 158 -0.34 13.04 -17.46
CA ALA A 158 -0.35 13.23 -18.91
C ALA A 158 1.04 13.61 -19.47
N LYS A 159 1.97 14.03 -18.62
CA LYS A 159 3.30 14.51 -19.01
C LYS A 159 4.41 13.52 -18.72
N LEU A 160 4.20 12.63 -17.75
CA LEU A 160 5.22 11.73 -17.22
C LEU A 160 4.80 10.29 -17.48
N SER A 161 5.75 9.48 -17.95
CA SER A 161 5.51 8.07 -18.24
C SER A 161 5.76 7.23 -16.99
N PHE A 162 4.76 7.19 -16.09
CA PHE A 162 4.76 6.32 -14.92
C PHE A 162 3.68 5.24 -15.07
N ASP A 163 3.93 4.08 -14.48
CA ASP A 163 2.92 3.04 -14.39
C ASP A 163 1.73 3.53 -13.57
N SER A 164 0.52 3.30 -14.08
CA SER A 164 -0.71 3.72 -13.42
C SER A 164 -1.82 2.69 -13.51
N VAL A 165 -2.65 2.64 -12.48
CA VAL A 165 -3.89 1.88 -12.44
C VAL A 165 -5.04 2.85 -12.20
N SER A 166 -5.92 2.99 -13.16
CA SER A 166 -7.08 3.90 -13.09
C SER A 166 -8.30 3.30 -13.75
N ASN A 167 -9.47 3.81 -13.38
CA ASN A 167 -10.72 3.48 -14.07
C ASN A 167 -10.76 4.18 -15.43
N ASP A 168 -11.47 3.59 -16.42
CA ASP A 168 -11.84 4.28 -17.64
C ASP A 168 -12.98 5.29 -17.36
N ASN A 169 -12.59 6.42 -16.77
CA ASN A 169 -13.50 7.47 -16.36
C ASN A 169 -14.23 8.12 -17.55
N TYR A 170 -13.54 8.19 -18.69
CA TYR A 170 -14.11 8.72 -19.91
C TYR A 170 -15.27 7.84 -20.42
N PHE A 171 -15.00 6.56 -20.62
CA PHE A 171 -15.99 5.64 -21.16
C PHE A 171 -17.14 5.40 -20.17
N CYS A 172 -16.86 5.29 -18.87
CA CYS A 172 -17.89 5.17 -17.84
C CYS A 172 -18.85 6.37 -17.87
N SER A 173 -18.33 7.60 -17.98
CA SER A 173 -19.16 8.81 -18.04
C SER A 173 -19.94 8.90 -19.35
N TYR A 174 -19.33 8.53 -20.47
CA TYR A 174 -20.00 8.43 -21.77
C TYR A 174 -21.18 7.45 -21.70
N MET A 175 -20.99 6.26 -21.18
CA MET A 175 -22.01 5.24 -21.05
C MET A 175 -23.18 5.69 -20.17
N ILE A 176 -22.89 6.21 -18.97
CA ILE A 176 -23.95 6.65 -18.05
C ILE A 176 -24.75 7.84 -18.64
N THR A 177 -24.08 8.75 -19.34
CA THR A 177 -24.74 9.89 -19.97
C THR A 177 -25.67 9.41 -21.08
N ASN A 178 -25.24 8.50 -21.95
CA ASN A 178 -26.09 7.90 -22.96
C ASN A 178 -27.29 7.15 -22.35
N TYR A 179 -27.07 6.44 -21.23
CA TYR A 179 -28.17 5.78 -20.51
C TYR A 179 -29.21 6.81 -20.04
N VAL A 180 -28.77 7.92 -19.42
CA VAL A 180 -29.69 8.97 -18.96
C VAL A 180 -30.47 9.60 -20.14
N ILE A 181 -29.80 9.81 -21.27
CA ILE A 181 -30.45 10.32 -22.51
C ILE A 181 -31.51 9.31 -23.00
N SER A 182 -31.17 8.03 -23.03
CA SER A 182 -32.10 6.96 -23.47
C SER A 182 -33.35 6.84 -22.60
N GLN A 183 -33.28 7.29 -21.35
CA GLN A 183 -34.45 7.40 -20.45
C GLN A 183 -35.32 8.64 -20.72
N GLY A 184 -35.01 9.42 -21.77
CA GLY A 184 -35.79 10.57 -22.18
C GLY A 184 -35.38 11.90 -21.54
N HIS A 185 -34.30 11.93 -20.77
CA HIS A 185 -33.81 13.17 -20.17
C HIS A 185 -33.09 14.03 -21.22
N LYS A 186 -33.56 15.28 -21.39
CA LYS A 186 -33.00 16.22 -22.36
C LYS A 186 -32.19 17.36 -21.75
N LYS A 187 -32.33 17.60 -20.46
CA LYS A 187 -31.64 18.68 -19.73
C LYS A 187 -30.71 18.09 -18.70
N ILE A 188 -29.51 17.72 -19.13
CA ILE A 188 -28.49 17.08 -18.32
C ILE A 188 -27.37 18.09 -18.05
N ARG A 189 -26.85 18.12 -16.83
CA ARG A 189 -25.73 18.99 -16.46
C ARG A 189 -24.67 18.17 -15.77
N PHE A 190 -23.43 18.41 -16.14
CA PHE A 190 -22.28 17.90 -15.43
C PHE A 190 -21.96 18.84 -14.27
N VAL A 191 -21.74 18.26 -13.08
CA VAL A 191 -21.30 19.00 -11.89
C VAL A 191 -19.93 18.45 -11.47
N GLY A 192 -18.90 19.26 -11.55
CA GLY A 192 -17.53 18.90 -11.22
C GLY A 192 -16.57 20.07 -11.43
N ASN A 193 -15.43 20.04 -10.74
CA ASN A 193 -14.37 21.03 -10.95
C ASN A 193 -13.41 20.48 -12.03
N PHE A 194 -13.65 20.90 -13.29
CA PHE A 194 -12.80 20.51 -14.41
C PHE A 194 -11.33 20.92 -14.15
N GLY A 195 -10.41 19.98 -14.35
CA GLY A 195 -8.98 20.21 -14.13
C GLY A 195 -8.50 19.94 -12.70
N ALA A 196 -9.40 19.70 -11.73
CA ALA A 196 -8.98 19.36 -10.36
C ALA A 196 -8.29 18.01 -10.28
N THR A 197 -8.78 17.01 -11.05
CA THR A 197 -8.14 15.70 -11.20
C THR A 197 -8.30 15.19 -12.62
N THR A 198 -7.44 14.26 -13.05
CA THR A 198 -7.56 13.58 -14.34
C THR A 198 -8.90 12.88 -14.46
N SER A 199 -9.36 12.20 -13.39
CA SER A 199 -10.63 11.46 -13.38
C SER A 199 -11.85 12.36 -13.59
N ILE A 200 -11.89 13.58 -13.03
CA ILE A 200 -12.98 14.53 -13.26
C ILE A 200 -12.95 15.04 -14.71
N SER A 201 -11.76 15.34 -15.21
CA SER A 201 -11.58 15.83 -16.59
C SER A 201 -12.03 14.77 -17.60
N ASP A 202 -11.63 13.52 -17.42
CA ASP A 202 -12.03 12.40 -18.28
C ASP A 202 -13.55 12.18 -18.26
N ARG A 203 -14.16 12.21 -17.07
CA ARG A 203 -15.64 12.11 -16.95
C ARG A 203 -16.36 13.25 -17.66
N PHE A 204 -15.82 14.47 -17.54
CA PHE A 204 -16.39 15.61 -18.27
C PHE A 204 -16.31 15.42 -19.79
N MET A 205 -15.18 14.94 -20.30
CA MET A 205 -15.02 14.69 -21.74
C MET A 205 -15.92 13.57 -22.25
N GLY A 206 -16.10 12.50 -21.45
CA GLY A 206 -17.07 11.43 -21.77
C GLY A 206 -18.52 11.94 -21.80
N PHE A 207 -18.90 12.78 -20.81
CA PHE A 207 -20.19 13.48 -20.81
C PHE A 207 -20.37 14.34 -22.04
N GLN A 208 -19.40 15.19 -22.40
CA GLN A 208 -19.45 16.06 -23.57
C GLN A 208 -19.64 15.27 -24.87
N LYS A 209 -18.90 14.17 -25.04
CA LYS A 209 -19.05 13.32 -26.21
C LYS A 209 -20.48 12.79 -26.34
N ALA A 210 -21.05 12.25 -25.28
CA ALA A 210 -22.41 11.72 -25.30
C ALA A 210 -23.44 12.82 -25.65
N MET A 211 -23.27 14.02 -25.09
CA MET A 211 -24.16 15.14 -25.38
C MET A 211 -24.07 15.59 -26.86
N LEU A 212 -22.86 15.66 -27.42
CA LEU A 212 -22.64 16.04 -28.80
C LEU A 212 -23.20 15.04 -29.82
N GLU A 213 -23.18 13.75 -29.49
CA GLU A 213 -23.71 12.69 -30.37
C GLU A 213 -25.24 12.59 -30.35
N ASN A 214 -25.89 13.15 -29.33
CA ASN A 214 -27.34 13.04 -29.13
C ASN A 214 -28.10 14.39 -29.28
N HIS A 215 -27.40 15.47 -29.60
CA HIS A 215 -27.91 16.82 -29.85
C HIS A 215 -27.21 17.41 -31.06
#